data_5139753f67cd4781b4890050a632ba49
#
_entry.id   5139753f67cd4781b4890050a632ba49
#
_cell.length_a   1.000
_cell.length_b   1.000
_cell.length_c   1.000
_cell.angle_alpha   90.00
_cell.angle_beta   90.00
_cell.angle_gamma   90.00
#
_symmetry.space_group_name_H-M   'P 1'
#
loop_
_entity.id
_entity.type
_entity.pdbx_description
1 polymer ?
#
loop_
_entity_poly.entity_id
_entity_poly.type
_entity_poly.pdbx_seq_one_letter_code
_entity_poly.pdbx_strand_id
1 'polypeptide(L)'
;MSTEEILASMVDSGKIPHAILLHENDGGGAFPVAISFLEKLYGGAGGRVAKLIHSDVHFIFPVLAPASSASSVSPSEPYLGEFRKLAGENPRFTERDLWEALGIEGKNPVISVAEANALLRVLGLHSLEGGYTAAVIYLPERMNAAAANKLLKMLEEPPSQTVFVLITHAPEKLLATIVSRCQMFRVQSPLVSAVDAYDDGGLLAGLMSALLERDLAAALSEGEQIAALPSKDSAKGFCRYAAEKFRRVFLYQQGLSALVPDDPEAREWAGRVSPKFPRKALEILDRTVGRIDRNVNVKILFTDLVDRLFINI
;
A
#
# COMPACT_ATOMS: atom_id res chain seq x y z
N MET A 1 1.57 18.17 -11.96
CA MET A 1 1.59 18.40 -10.50
C MET A 1 1.47 17.05 -9.81
N SER A 2 2.35 16.76 -8.88
CA SER A 2 2.25 15.57 -8.03
C SER A 2 1.08 15.71 -7.05
N THR A 3 0.62 14.60 -6.46
CA THR A 3 -0.41 14.66 -5.40
C THR A 3 0.05 15.53 -4.23
N GLU A 4 1.32 15.47 -3.87
CA GLU A 4 1.92 16.28 -2.80
C GLU A 4 1.86 17.79 -3.12
N GLU A 5 2.19 18.18 -4.34
CA GLU A 5 2.10 19.60 -4.78
C GLU A 5 0.64 20.09 -4.75
N ILE A 6 -0.32 19.24 -5.15
CA ILE A 6 -1.74 19.60 -5.12
C ILE A 6 -2.19 19.84 -3.68
N LEU A 7 -1.90 18.91 -2.78
CA LEU A 7 -2.26 19.02 -1.36
C LEU A 7 -1.59 20.23 -0.70
N ALA A 8 -0.32 20.50 -1.02
CA ALA A 8 0.38 21.67 -0.55
C ALA A 8 -0.29 22.98 -1.01
N SER A 9 -0.71 23.04 -2.27
CA SER A 9 -1.45 24.19 -2.83
C SER A 9 -2.82 24.41 -2.17
N MET A 10 -3.50 23.34 -1.73
CA MET A 10 -4.75 23.46 -0.98
C MET A 10 -4.55 24.15 0.37
N VAL A 11 -3.46 23.80 1.08
CA VAL A 11 -3.12 24.46 2.34
C VAL A 11 -2.81 25.94 2.10
N ASP A 12 -1.98 26.26 1.09
CA ASP A 12 -1.61 27.64 0.76
C ASP A 12 -2.82 28.52 0.39
N SER A 13 -3.80 27.93 -0.29
CA SER A 13 -5.02 28.63 -0.69
C SER A 13 -6.10 28.68 0.40
N GLY A 14 -5.92 27.99 1.53
CA GLY A 14 -6.92 27.84 2.59
C GLY A 14 -8.15 27.03 2.20
N LYS A 15 -8.10 26.31 1.06
CA LYS A 15 -9.21 25.48 0.56
C LYS A 15 -8.97 24.01 0.90
N ILE A 16 -9.10 23.68 2.18
CA ILE A 16 -8.83 22.36 2.70
C ILE A 16 -10.13 21.55 2.71
N PRO A 17 -10.22 20.41 2.00
CA PRO A 17 -11.39 19.55 2.05
C PRO A 17 -11.46 18.87 3.43
N HIS A 18 -12.69 18.67 3.92
CA HIS A 18 -12.90 17.98 5.20
C HIS A 18 -12.49 16.49 5.16
N ALA A 19 -12.44 15.87 3.97
CA ALA A 19 -12.04 14.48 3.80
C ALA A 19 -11.22 14.27 2.52
N ILE A 20 -10.05 13.68 2.68
CA ILE A 20 -9.10 13.31 1.63
C ILE A 20 -8.96 11.80 1.62
N LEU A 21 -9.07 11.17 0.45
CA LEU A 21 -8.80 9.75 0.25
C LEU A 21 -7.57 9.58 -0.63
N LEU A 22 -6.49 9.12 -0.04
CA LEU A 22 -5.27 8.77 -0.75
C LEU A 22 -5.32 7.29 -1.13
N HIS A 23 -5.29 7.01 -2.42
CA HIS A 23 -5.26 5.65 -2.95
C HIS A 23 -3.86 5.34 -3.47
N GLU A 24 -3.29 4.24 -3.02
CA GLU A 24 -1.98 3.76 -3.44
C GLU A 24 -1.95 2.24 -3.62
N ASN A 25 -0.88 1.73 -4.23
CA ASN A 25 -0.50 0.33 -4.06
C ASN A 25 0.24 0.20 -2.73
N ASP A 26 0.19 -0.98 -2.11
CA ASP A 26 0.87 -1.25 -0.84
C ASP A 26 2.35 -0.82 -0.87
N GLY A 27 2.77 0.01 0.09
CA GLY A 27 4.09 0.64 0.11
C GLY A 27 4.29 1.79 -0.88
N GLY A 28 3.23 2.32 -1.47
CA GLY A 28 3.28 3.36 -2.52
C GLY A 28 3.70 4.76 -2.07
N GLY A 29 3.68 5.04 -0.78
CA GLY A 29 4.09 6.33 -0.22
C GLY A 29 2.96 7.32 0.05
N ALA A 30 1.70 6.88 0.14
CA ALA A 30 0.59 7.74 0.54
C ALA A 30 0.70 8.19 2.00
N PHE A 31 1.27 7.35 2.86
CA PHE A 31 1.48 7.72 4.25
C PHE A 31 2.42 8.94 4.40
N PRO A 32 3.65 8.97 3.84
CA PRO A 32 4.49 10.17 3.89
C PRO A 32 3.85 11.38 3.21
N VAL A 33 3.07 11.21 2.13
CA VAL A 33 2.32 12.31 1.50
C VAL A 33 1.27 12.88 2.46
N ALA A 34 0.55 12.02 3.20
CA ALA A 34 -0.40 12.46 4.23
C ALA A 34 0.30 13.23 5.36
N ILE A 35 1.45 12.76 5.81
CA ILE A 35 2.22 13.43 6.86
C ILE A 35 2.74 14.78 6.36
N SER A 36 3.32 14.86 5.16
CA SER A 36 3.79 16.13 4.54
C SER A 36 2.64 17.17 4.43
N PHE A 37 1.45 16.72 4.01
CA PHE A 37 0.25 17.58 4.00
C PHE A 37 -0.09 18.12 5.40
N LEU A 38 -0.11 17.25 6.41
CA LEU A 38 -0.42 17.64 7.78
C LEU A 38 0.68 18.52 8.39
N GLU A 39 1.96 18.25 8.13
CA GLU A 39 3.07 19.11 8.55
C GLU A 39 2.87 20.54 8.05
N LYS A 40 2.50 20.67 6.79
CA LYS A 40 2.22 21.98 6.18
C LYS A 40 0.97 22.62 6.78
N LEU A 41 -0.08 21.85 7.03
CA LEU A 41 -1.34 22.32 7.64
C LEU A 41 -1.12 22.87 9.04
N TYR A 42 -0.27 22.22 9.84
CA TYR A 42 0.03 22.63 11.21
C TYR A 42 1.21 23.61 11.32
N GLY A 43 1.88 23.93 10.21
CA GLY A 43 2.91 24.95 10.13
C GLY A 43 4.01 24.79 11.19
N GLY A 44 4.15 25.74 12.13
CA GLY A 44 5.19 25.71 13.17
C GLY A 44 5.16 24.47 14.09
N ALA A 45 4.05 23.75 14.18
CA ALA A 45 3.91 22.50 14.92
C ALA A 45 4.18 21.24 14.07
N GLY A 46 4.48 21.40 12.78
CA GLY A 46 4.70 20.32 11.80
C GLY A 46 5.75 19.30 12.25
N GLY A 47 6.82 19.71 12.91
CA GLY A 47 7.83 18.79 13.42
C GLY A 47 7.33 17.76 14.46
N ARG A 48 6.19 18.03 15.15
CA ARG A 48 5.52 17.06 16.01
C ARG A 48 4.61 16.14 15.19
N VAL A 49 4.05 16.63 14.11
CA VAL A 49 3.30 15.82 13.15
C VAL A 49 4.21 14.79 12.50
N ALA A 50 5.39 15.20 12.02
CA ALA A 50 6.41 14.30 11.45
C ALA A 50 6.79 13.14 12.39
N LYS A 51 6.84 13.43 13.70
CA LYS A 51 7.13 12.43 14.74
C LYS A 51 5.88 11.66 15.20
N LEU A 52 4.71 11.92 14.61
CA LEU A 52 3.41 11.34 14.96
C LEU A 52 3.02 11.53 16.45
N ILE A 53 3.40 12.67 17.05
CA ILE A 53 3.17 12.99 18.47
C ILE A 53 2.36 14.28 18.69
N HIS A 54 1.78 14.84 17.62
CA HIS A 54 0.91 16.02 17.75
C HIS A 54 -0.41 15.64 18.41
N SER A 55 -0.85 16.42 19.43
CA SER A 55 -2.03 16.15 20.25
C SER A 55 -3.34 16.13 19.47
N ASP A 56 -3.43 16.95 18.41
CA ASP A 56 -4.63 17.08 17.57
C ASP A 56 -4.56 16.24 16.30
N VAL A 57 -3.60 15.30 16.18
CA VAL A 57 -3.50 14.35 15.07
C VAL A 57 -3.67 12.93 15.59
N HIS A 58 -4.74 12.28 15.18
CA HIS A 58 -5.14 10.94 15.64
C HIS A 58 -4.92 9.92 14.55
N PHE A 59 -4.22 8.83 14.88
CA PHE A 59 -3.92 7.74 13.97
C PHE A 59 -4.78 6.53 14.30
N ILE A 60 -5.46 6.00 13.27
CA ILE A 60 -6.25 4.78 13.34
C ILE A 60 -5.74 3.82 12.27
N PHE A 61 -5.52 2.59 12.67
CA PHE A 61 -5.08 1.51 11.78
C PHE A 61 -5.66 0.18 12.28
N PRO A 62 -5.71 -0.86 11.43
CA PRO A 62 -6.27 -2.14 11.81
C PRO A 62 -5.44 -2.81 12.90
N VAL A 63 -6.11 -3.31 13.93
CA VAL A 63 -5.54 -4.09 15.03
C VAL A 63 -6.42 -5.31 15.32
N LEU A 64 -6.02 -6.16 16.22
CA LEU A 64 -6.88 -7.26 16.66
C LEU A 64 -8.11 -6.70 17.35
N ALA A 65 -9.28 -7.26 16.96
CA ALA A 65 -10.53 -6.83 17.58
C ALA A 65 -10.46 -7.01 19.12
N PRO A 66 -10.82 -5.99 19.91
CA PRO A 66 -10.82 -6.11 21.34
C PRO A 66 -11.87 -7.13 21.80
N ALA A 67 -11.61 -7.82 22.89
CA ALA A 67 -12.54 -8.78 23.49
C ALA A 67 -13.86 -8.13 23.94
N SER A 68 -13.87 -6.82 24.17
CA SER A 68 -15.04 -6.03 24.57
C SER A 68 -15.07 -4.70 23.81
N SER A 69 -16.24 -4.33 23.29
CA SER A 69 -16.48 -3.03 22.65
C SER A 69 -16.72 -1.89 23.64
N ALA A 70 -16.70 -2.17 24.94
CA ALA A 70 -17.02 -1.21 26.00
C ALA A 70 -15.82 -0.35 26.45
N SER A 71 -14.63 -0.56 25.90
CA SER A 71 -13.44 0.24 26.23
C SER A 71 -13.63 1.70 25.84
N SER A 72 -13.23 2.61 26.73
CA SER A 72 -13.15 4.05 26.44
C SER A 72 -11.88 4.40 25.65
N VAL A 73 -10.90 3.52 25.60
CA VAL A 73 -9.61 3.68 24.93
C VAL A 73 -9.71 3.16 23.50
N SER A 74 -9.04 3.84 22.56
CA SER A 74 -8.90 3.37 21.17
C SER A 74 -8.14 2.05 21.13
N PRO A 75 -8.64 1.00 20.48
CA PRO A 75 -7.93 -0.27 20.33
C PRO A 75 -6.54 -0.15 19.70
N SER A 76 -6.30 0.82 18.82
CA SER A 76 -4.99 1.08 18.20
C SER A 76 -4.03 1.85 19.13
N GLU A 77 -4.52 2.52 20.17
CA GLU A 77 -3.69 3.35 21.06
C GLU A 77 -2.54 2.59 21.72
N PRO A 78 -2.70 1.36 22.23
CA PRO A 78 -1.59 0.58 22.79
C PRO A 78 -0.47 0.29 21.79
N TYR A 79 -0.76 0.31 20.49
CA TYR A 79 0.18 0.00 19.41
C TYR A 79 0.81 1.24 18.77
N LEU A 80 0.47 2.45 19.24
CA LEU A 80 1.01 3.69 18.67
C LEU A 80 2.52 3.81 18.79
N GLY A 81 3.13 3.19 19.80
CA GLY A 81 4.59 3.16 19.98
C GLY A 81 5.28 2.44 18.81
N GLU A 82 4.85 1.23 18.53
CA GLU A 82 5.34 0.38 17.46
C GLU A 82 5.05 0.99 16.08
N PHE A 83 3.85 1.54 15.89
CA PHE A 83 3.47 2.23 14.66
C PHE A 83 4.37 3.45 14.38
N ARG A 84 4.65 4.28 15.40
CA ARG A 84 5.55 5.44 15.28
C ARG A 84 6.97 5.03 14.93
N LYS A 85 7.47 3.95 15.56
CA LYS A 85 8.79 3.41 15.27
C LYS A 85 8.87 2.95 13.82
N LEU A 86 7.93 2.13 13.37
CA LEU A 86 7.86 1.65 11.99
C LEU A 86 7.82 2.81 11.00
N ALA A 87 6.91 3.77 11.19
CA ALA A 87 6.75 4.91 10.28
C ALA A 87 7.98 5.83 10.25
N GLY A 88 8.74 5.91 11.35
CA GLY A 88 9.99 6.66 11.43
C GLY A 88 11.17 5.98 10.74
N GLU A 89 11.25 4.65 10.82
CA GLU A 89 12.30 3.84 10.20
C GLU A 89 12.03 3.60 8.70
N ASN A 90 10.77 3.34 8.35
CA ASN A 90 10.34 3.11 6.96
C ASN A 90 9.00 3.83 6.69
N PRO A 91 9.02 5.10 6.26
CA PRO A 91 7.77 5.83 5.96
C PRO A 91 6.91 5.22 4.84
N ARG A 92 7.48 4.31 4.05
CA ARG A 92 6.81 3.58 2.96
C ARG A 92 6.53 2.13 3.32
N PHE A 93 6.26 1.87 4.59
CA PHE A 93 5.96 0.53 5.08
C PHE A 93 4.77 -0.10 4.35
N THR A 94 4.84 -1.41 4.21
CA THR A 94 3.78 -2.24 3.65
C THR A 94 2.80 -2.73 4.73
N GLU A 95 1.67 -3.30 4.32
CA GLU A 95 0.79 -4.00 5.27
C GLU A 95 1.54 -5.09 6.04
N ARG A 96 2.45 -5.80 5.38
CA ARG A 96 3.27 -6.83 6.02
C ARG A 96 4.15 -6.25 7.11
N ASP A 97 4.88 -5.17 6.82
CA ASP A 97 5.74 -4.50 7.78
C ASP A 97 4.93 -4.03 9.00
N LEU A 98 3.71 -3.54 8.75
CA LEU A 98 2.80 -3.14 9.84
C LEU A 98 2.40 -4.33 10.71
N TRP A 99 2.01 -5.48 10.11
CA TRP A 99 1.63 -6.65 10.89
C TRP A 99 2.79 -7.24 11.69
N GLU A 100 3.99 -7.21 11.13
CA GLU A 100 5.23 -7.63 11.80
C GLU A 100 5.53 -6.71 12.99
N ALA A 101 5.53 -5.40 12.78
CA ALA A 101 5.79 -4.42 13.84
C ALA A 101 4.78 -4.51 14.99
N LEU A 102 3.52 -4.81 14.71
CA LEU A 102 2.46 -4.97 15.71
C LEU A 102 2.40 -6.38 16.33
N GLY A 103 3.19 -7.34 15.86
CA GLY A 103 3.17 -8.74 16.35
C GLY A 103 1.84 -9.47 16.08
N ILE A 104 1.17 -9.14 14.98
CA ILE A 104 -0.15 -9.69 14.60
C ILE A 104 -0.15 -10.44 13.26
N GLU A 105 1.00 -10.90 12.83
CA GLU A 105 1.16 -11.67 11.59
C GLU A 105 0.28 -12.92 11.59
N GLY A 106 -0.23 -13.26 10.42
CA GLY A 106 -1.11 -14.42 10.25
C GLY A 106 -2.49 -14.29 10.89
N LYS A 107 -2.80 -13.15 11.52
CA LYS A 107 -4.12 -12.84 12.09
C LYS A 107 -4.92 -11.95 11.14
N ASN A 108 -6.18 -11.70 11.47
CA ASN A 108 -7.05 -10.85 10.66
C ASN A 108 -7.35 -9.52 11.38
N PRO A 109 -6.47 -8.51 11.28
CA PRO A 109 -6.68 -7.22 11.91
C PRO A 109 -7.83 -6.46 11.26
N VAL A 110 -8.58 -5.71 12.07
CA VAL A 110 -9.75 -4.94 11.66
C VAL A 110 -9.78 -3.58 12.36
N ILE A 111 -10.40 -2.60 11.73
CA ILE A 111 -10.82 -1.36 12.41
C ILE A 111 -12.23 -1.60 12.93
N SER A 112 -12.35 -1.69 14.24
CA SER A 112 -13.60 -2.03 14.92
C SER A 112 -14.47 -0.80 15.19
N VAL A 113 -15.73 -1.03 15.56
CA VAL A 113 -16.63 0.06 15.99
C VAL A 113 -16.12 0.77 17.25
N ALA A 114 -15.29 0.11 18.08
CA ALA A 114 -14.67 0.73 19.23
C ALA A 114 -13.69 1.85 18.84
N GLU A 115 -12.92 1.65 17.74
CA GLU A 115 -12.09 2.70 17.13
C GLU A 115 -12.91 3.90 16.70
N ALA A 116 -13.98 3.67 15.94
CA ALA A 116 -14.85 4.75 15.48
C ALA A 116 -15.51 5.50 16.65
N ASN A 117 -15.86 4.80 17.74
CA ASN A 117 -16.38 5.44 18.96
C ASN A 117 -15.33 6.29 19.68
N ALA A 118 -14.09 5.79 19.77
CA ALA A 118 -12.98 6.53 20.39
C ALA A 118 -12.69 7.80 19.57
N LEU A 119 -12.60 7.68 18.24
CA LEU A 119 -12.42 8.81 17.35
C LEU A 119 -13.53 9.87 17.49
N LEU A 120 -14.80 9.46 17.50
CA LEU A 120 -15.93 10.38 17.71
C LEU A 120 -15.80 11.20 19.01
N ARG A 121 -15.36 10.56 20.09
CA ARG A 121 -15.18 11.25 21.37
C ARG A 121 -14.08 12.30 21.30
N VAL A 122 -12.97 11.95 20.68
CA VAL A 122 -11.81 12.86 20.57
C VAL A 122 -12.11 14.02 19.65
N LEU A 123 -12.71 13.78 18.47
CA LEU A 123 -13.09 14.83 17.53
C LEU A 123 -14.22 15.73 18.05
N GLY A 124 -14.99 15.28 19.04
CA GLY A 124 -16.00 16.09 19.76
C GLY A 124 -15.41 17.07 20.78
N LEU A 125 -14.11 16.98 21.06
CA LEU A 125 -13.40 17.91 21.93
C LEU A 125 -12.85 19.07 21.08
N HIS A 126 -12.64 20.23 21.70
CA HIS A 126 -11.94 21.31 21.04
C HIS A 126 -10.47 20.93 20.83
N SER A 127 -9.87 21.41 19.72
CA SER A 127 -8.44 21.29 19.48
C SER A 127 -7.65 21.83 20.70
N LEU A 128 -6.65 21.06 21.14
CA LEU A 128 -5.83 21.40 22.30
C LEU A 128 -4.87 22.55 22.00
N GLU A 129 -4.42 22.68 20.76
CA GLU A 129 -3.44 23.67 20.36
C GLU A 129 -4.05 24.78 19.49
N GLY A 130 -5.36 24.70 19.24
CA GLY A 130 -6.10 25.60 18.35
C GLY A 130 -5.88 25.26 16.87
N GLY A 131 -6.88 25.49 16.04
CA GLY A 131 -6.85 25.19 14.60
C GLY A 131 -7.49 23.85 14.24
N TYR A 132 -6.88 23.10 13.35
CA TYR A 132 -7.43 21.86 12.83
C TYR A 132 -7.21 20.68 13.79
N THR A 133 -8.17 19.75 13.80
CA THR A 133 -8.01 18.38 14.32
C THR A 133 -7.97 17.43 13.12
N ALA A 134 -7.00 16.53 13.08
CA ALA A 134 -6.84 15.58 11.97
C ALA A 134 -7.02 14.13 12.42
N ALA A 135 -7.71 13.35 11.61
CA ALA A 135 -7.83 11.91 11.76
C ALA A 135 -7.20 11.22 10.55
N VAL A 136 -6.10 10.51 10.76
CA VAL A 136 -5.44 9.68 9.73
C VAL A 136 -5.92 8.25 9.91
N ILE A 137 -6.62 7.72 8.91
CA ILE A 137 -7.18 6.37 8.93
C ILE A 137 -6.45 5.53 7.87
N TYR A 138 -5.58 4.64 8.34
CA TYR A 138 -4.81 3.75 7.48
C TYR A 138 -5.58 2.44 7.28
N LEU A 139 -5.73 2.01 6.02
CA LEU A 139 -6.49 0.82 5.58
C LEU A 139 -7.99 0.85 6.01
N PRO A 140 -8.75 1.90 5.64
CA PRO A 140 -10.18 1.97 5.95
C PRO A 140 -11.00 0.81 5.36
N GLU A 141 -10.52 0.11 4.33
CA GLU A 141 -11.11 -1.11 3.78
C GLU A 141 -11.11 -2.30 4.78
N ARG A 142 -10.38 -2.19 5.87
CA ARG A 142 -10.37 -3.14 6.99
C ARG A 142 -11.40 -2.81 8.07
N MET A 143 -12.24 -1.80 7.86
CA MET A 143 -13.35 -1.49 8.77
C MET A 143 -14.42 -2.56 8.74
N ASN A 144 -14.96 -2.91 9.90
CA ASN A 144 -16.21 -3.63 9.94
C ASN A 144 -17.39 -2.69 9.57
N ALA A 145 -18.54 -3.26 9.19
CA ALA A 145 -19.70 -2.49 8.73
C ALA A 145 -20.17 -1.43 9.74
N ALA A 146 -20.10 -1.72 11.04
CA ALA A 146 -20.50 -0.80 12.08
C ALA A 146 -19.54 0.40 12.19
N ALA A 147 -18.23 0.18 12.06
CA ALA A 147 -17.22 1.23 12.04
C ALA A 147 -17.38 2.11 10.78
N ALA A 148 -17.54 1.49 9.60
CA ALA A 148 -17.74 2.20 8.34
C ALA A 148 -18.97 3.12 8.37
N ASN A 149 -20.11 2.64 8.90
CA ASN A 149 -21.31 3.44 9.05
C ASN A 149 -21.14 4.60 10.04
N LYS A 150 -20.31 4.44 11.08
CA LYS A 150 -20.00 5.55 11.98
C LYS A 150 -19.10 6.59 11.34
N LEU A 151 -18.06 6.13 10.60
CA LEU A 151 -17.22 7.04 9.84
C LEU A 151 -18.06 7.84 8.82
N LEU A 152 -18.99 7.18 8.12
CA LEU A 152 -19.87 7.84 7.17
C LEU A 152 -20.61 9.02 7.81
N LYS A 153 -21.18 8.84 9.01
CA LYS A 153 -21.85 9.93 9.73
C LYS A 153 -20.91 11.09 10.07
N MET A 154 -19.66 10.80 10.44
CA MET A 154 -18.64 11.82 10.69
C MET A 154 -18.26 12.60 9.42
N LEU A 155 -18.26 11.92 8.27
CA LEU A 155 -17.96 12.54 6.98
C LEU A 155 -19.14 13.37 6.44
N GLU A 156 -20.37 13.04 6.83
CA GLU A 156 -21.59 13.80 6.48
C GLU A 156 -21.69 15.11 7.27
N GLU A 157 -21.40 15.04 8.56
CA GLU A 157 -21.46 16.17 9.49
C GLU A 157 -20.12 16.29 10.25
N PRO A 158 -19.05 16.72 9.57
CA PRO A 158 -17.73 16.80 10.20
C PRO A 158 -17.73 17.89 11.29
N PRO A 159 -17.11 17.63 12.43
CA PRO A 159 -16.86 18.68 13.42
C PRO A 159 -16.10 19.84 12.80
N SER A 160 -16.30 21.05 13.35
CA SER A 160 -15.61 22.25 12.87
C SER A 160 -14.09 22.06 12.85
N GLN A 161 -13.43 22.53 11.80
CA GLN A 161 -11.96 22.44 11.61
C GLN A 161 -11.41 21.01 11.74
N THR A 162 -12.16 20.00 11.26
CA THR A 162 -11.71 18.62 11.22
C THR A 162 -11.33 18.21 9.81
N VAL A 163 -10.20 17.52 9.67
CA VAL A 163 -9.73 16.94 8.41
C VAL A 163 -9.55 15.42 8.57
N PHE A 164 -10.22 14.66 7.73
CA PHE A 164 -10.03 13.22 7.61
C PHE A 164 -9.06 12.91 6.48
N VAL A 165 -8.01 12.14 6.74
CA VAL A 165 -7.09 11.63 5.73
C VAL A 165 -7.18 10.11 5.74
N LEU A 166 -7.80 9.54 4.74
CA LEU A 166 -7.96 8.10 4.56
C LEU A 166 -6.88 7.61 3.59
N ILE A 167 -6.18 6.53 3.93
CA ILE A 167 -5.14 5.91 3.10
C ILE A 167 -5.57 4.49 2.80
N THR A 168 -5.88 4.18 1.54
CA THR A 168 -6.43 2.89 1.11
C THR A 168 -5.61 2.24 0.01
N HIS A 169 -5.49 0.91 0.04
CA HIS A 169 -4.92 0.10 -1.03
C HIS A 169 -6.00 -0.47 -1.97
N ALA A 170 -7.27 -0.46 -1.53
CA ALA A 170 -8.38 -1.10 -2.23
C ALA A 170 -9.66 -0.22 -2.16
N PRO A 171 -9.69 0.92 -2.90
CA PRO A 171 -10.84 1.86 -2.85
C PRO A 171 -12.16 1.21 -3.28
N GLU A 172 -12.10 0.15 -4.10
CA GLU A 172 -13.26 -0.63 -4.54
C GLU A 172 -13.91 -1.44 -3.40
N LYS A 173 -13.20 -1.66 -2.29
CA LYS A 173 -13.74 -2.32 -1.09
C LYS A 173 -14.40 -1.35 -0.11
N LEU A 174 -14.20 -0.06 -0.30
CA LEU A 174 -14.85 0.96 0.51
C LEU A 174 -16.33 1.13 0.11
N LEU A 175 -17.15 1.56 1.08
CA LEU A 175 -18.51 1.95 0.75
C LEU A 175 -18.49 3.13 -0.25
N ALA A 176 -19.24 3.02 -1.33
CA ALA A 176 -19.35 4.08 -2.34
C ALA A 176 -19.78 5.45 -1.72
N THR A 177 -20.53 5.38 -0.65
CA THR A 177 -20.97 6.55 0.14
C THR A 177 -19.82 7.23 0.89
N ILE A 178 -18.78 6.50 1.32
CA ILE A 178 -17.55 7.07 1.88
C ILE A 178 -16.74 7.72 0.76
N VAL A 179 -16.50 6.98 -0.32
CA VAL A 179 -15.72 7.46 -1.47
C VAL A 179 -16.28 8.75 -2.04
N SER A 180 -17.62 8.85 -2.19
CA SER A 180 -18.29 10.04 -2.75
C SER A 180 -18.17 11.30 -1.88
N ARG A 181 -17.81 11.17 -0.60
CA ARG A 181 -17.62 12.29 0.34
C ARG A 181 -16.17 12.70 0.51
N CYS A 182 -15.26 11.95 -0.08
CA CYS A 182 -13.82 12.21 -0.02
C CYS A 182 -13.32 12.81 -1.34
N GLN A 183 -12.41 13.76 -1.26
CA GLN A 183 -11.62 14.14 -2.41
C GLN A 183 -10.53 13.09 -2.61
N MET A 184 -10.64 12.32 -3.70
CA MET A 184 -9.74 11.20 -3.96
C MET A 184 -8.53 11.62 -4.78
N PHE A 185 -7.34 11.20 -4.33
CA PHE A 185 -6.08 11.35 -5.04
C PHE A 185 -5.39 10.01 -5.16
N ARG A 186 -4.90 9.73 -6.35
CA ARG A 186 -4.02 8.58 -6.55
C ARG A 186 -2.59 9.00 -6.28
N VAL A 187 -1.97 8.42 -5.25
CA VAL A 187 -0.55 8.56 -5.00
C VAL A 187 0.17 7.56 -5.90
N GLN A 188 0.92 8.08 -6.84
CA GLN A 188 1.79 7.26 -7.67
C GLN A 188 3.06 7.01 -6.89
N SER A 189 3.32 5.75 -6.58
CA SER A 189 4.65 5.37 -6.12
C SER A 189 5.67 5.83 -7.18
N PRO A 190 6.74 6.51 -6.78
CA PRO A 190 7.91 6.53 -7.64
C PRO A 190 8.22 5.07 -7.95
N LEU A 191 8.41 4.72 -9.21
CA LEU A 191 8.64 3.36 -9.71
C LEU A 191 9.84 2.62 -9.06
N VAL A 192 10.38 3.16 -7.98
CA VAL A 192 11.72 2.88 -7.46
C VAL A 192 11.75 2.04 -6.18
N SER A 193 10.73 2.00 -5.31
CA SER A 193 11.11 1.68 -3.93
C SER A 193 10.84 0.26 -3.40
N ALA A 194 9.71 -0.36 -3.71
CA ALA A 194 9.41 -1.68 -3.13
C ALA A 194 10.05 -2.83 -3.89
N VAL A 195 10.30 -2.63 -5.19
CA VAL A 195 10.88 -3.65 -6.07
C VAL A 195 12.40 -3.68 -5.96
N ASP A 196 13.04 -2.51 -5.80
CA ASP A 196 14.51 -2.44 -5.71
C ASP A 196 15.03 -2.92 -4.34
N ALA A 197 14.17 -2.97 -3.33
CA ALA A 197 14.46 -3.53 -2.02
C ALA A 197 14.06 -5.02 -1.89
N TYR A 198 13.34 -5.58 -2.88
CA TYR A 198 12.93 -6.98 -2.85
C TYR A 198 14.11 -7.87 -3.26
N ASP A 199 14.61 -8.64 -2.32
CA ASP A 199 15.62 -9.68 -2.58
C ASP A 199 14.89 -11.00 -2.91
N ASP A 200 14.93 -11.38 -4.19
CA ASP A 200 14.40 -12.66 -4.67
C ASP A 200 15.45 -13.78 -4.70
N GLY A 201 16.64 -13.51 -4.18
CA GLY A 201 17.76 -14.47 -4.21
C GLY A 201 18.20 -14.83 -5.64
N GLY A 202 17.92 -13.99 -6.63
CA GLY A 202 18.27 -14.22 -8.04
C GLY A 202 17.33 -15.17 -8.79
N LEU A 203 16.19 -15.55 -8.21
CA LEU A 203 15.23 -16.49 -8.82
C LEU A 203 14.70 -15.99 -10.18
N LEU A 204 14.39 -14.69 -10.29
CA LEU A 204 13.89 -14.12 -11.55
C LEU A 204 14.99 -14.06 -12.61
N ALA A 205 16.22 -13.72 -12.22
CA ALA A 205 17.36 -13.71 -13.13
C ALA A 205 17.66 -15.12 -13.66
N GLY A 206 17.67 -16.14 -12.78
CA GLY A 206 17.80 -17.55 -13.15
C GLY A 206 16.70 -18.01 -14.12
N LEU A 207 15.45 -17.71 -13.79
CA LEU A 207 14.29 -18.01 -14.65
C LEU A 207 14.45 -17.35 -16.02
N MET A 208 14.79 -16.06 -16.07
CA MET A 208 14.95 -15.32 -17.32
C MET A 208 16.12 -15.85 -18.16
N SER A 209 17.24 -16.24 -17.54
CA SER A 209 18.34 -16.88 -18.25
C SER A 209 17.88 -18.16 -18.94
N ALA A 210 17.23 -19.06 -18.20
CA ALA A 210 16.71 -20.31 -18.75
C ALA A 210 15.68 -20.10 -19.87
N LEU A 211 14.79 -19.12 -19.72
CA LEU A 211 13.82 -18.76 -20.74
C LEU A 211 14.49 -18.24 -22.02
N LEU A 212 15.47 -17.35 -21.89
CA LEU A 212 16.21 -16.76 -23.02
C LEU A 212 17.08 -17.78 -23.76
N GLU A 213 17.59 -18.78 -23.04
CA GLU A 213 18.36 -19.91 -23.60
C GLU A 213 17.49 -21.01 -24.19
N ARG A 214 16.14 -20.86 -24.04
CA ARG A 214 15.16 -21.87 -24.48
C ARG A 214 15.37 -23.23 -23.79
N ASP A 215 15.87 -23.23 -22.56
CA ASP A 215 15.99 -24.43 -21.72
C ASP A 215 14.76 -24.58 -20.83
N LEU A 216 13.80 -25.37 -21.26
CA LEU A 216 12.56 -25.63 -20.51
C LEU A 216 12.85 -26.37 -19.20
N ALA A 217 13.83 -27.30 -19.18
CA ALA A 217 14.11 -28.07 -17.99
C ALA A 217 14.69 -27.18 -16.88
N ALA A 218 15.66 -26.29 -17.24
CA ALA A 218 16.16 -25.29 -16.32
C ALA A 218 15.08 -24.32 -15.86
N ALA A 219 14.24 -23.81 -16.76
CA ALA A 219 13.15 -22.91 -16.43
C ALA A 219 12.15 -23.54 -15.46
N LEU A 220 11.77 -24.82 -15.64
CA LEU A 220 10.90 -25.55 -14.71
C LEU A 220 11.57 -25.77 -13.34
N SER A 221 12.88 -26.01 -13.30
CA SER A 221 13.65 -26.11 -12.04
C SER A 221 13.58 -24.79 -11.25
N GLU A 222 13.76 -23.64 -11.91
CA GLU A 222 13.57 -22.32 -11.27
C GLU A 222 12.13 -22.12 -10.79
N GLY A 223 11.14 -22.54 -11.58
CA GLY A 223 9.74 -22.53 -11.19
C GLY A 223 9.46 -23.35 -9.93
N GLU A 224 10.13 -24.48 -9.74
CA GLU A 224 10.02 -25.28 -8.51
C GLU A 224 10.62 -24.56 -7.29
N GLN A 225 11.76 -23.86 -7.46
CA GLN A 225 12.36 -23.06 -6.39
C GLN A 225 11.43 -21.90 -5.98
N ILE A 226 10.83 -21.21 -6.94
CA ILE A 226 9.84 -20.16 -6.67
C ILE A 226 8.63 -20.74 -5.95
N ALA A 227 8.15 -21.91 -6.35
CA ALA A 227 7.03 -22.59 -5.69
C ALA A 227 7.34 -23.05 -4.26
N ALA A 228 8.62 -23.21 -3.92
CA ALA A 228 9.10 -23.56 -2.59
C ALA A 228 9.28 -22.37 -1.64
N LEU A 229 8.96 -21.15 -2.08
CA LEU A 229 8.97 -19.96 -1.22
C LEU A 229 8.12 -20.18 0.05
N PRO A 230 8.55 -19.62 1.21
CA PRO A 230 8.05 -20.03 2.52
C PRO A 230 6.56 -19.73 2.76
N SER A 231 5.96 -18.83 1.98
CA SER A 231 4.56 -18.45 2.15
C SER A 231 3.89 -18.06 0.83
N LYS A 232 2.55 -18.07 0.81
CA LYS A 232 1.77 -17.53 -0.31
C LYS A 232 2.04 -16.05 -0.55
N ASP A 233 2.30 -15.31 0.51
CA ASP A 233 2.61 -13.88 0.41
C ASP A 233 3.99 -13.66 -0.19
N SER A 234 4.98 -14.52 0.11
CA SER A 234 6.27 -14.52 -0.58
C SER A 234 6.13 -14.84 -2.07
N ALA A 235 5.29 -15.82 -2.42
CA ALA A 235 5.00 -16.17 -3.81
C ALA A 235 4.30 -15.01 -4.57
N LYS A 236 3.37 -14.29 -3.91
CA LYS A 236 2.78 -13.07 -4.47
C LYS A 236 3.79 -11.94 -4.60
N GLY A 237 4.67 -11.79 -3.59
CA GLY A 237 5.77 -10.83 -3.60
C GLY A 237 6.66 -11.02 -4.82
N PHE A 238 7.06 -12.27 -5.09
CA PHE A 238 7.80 -12.62 -6.30
C PHE A 238 7.05 -12.25 -7.59
N CYS A 239 5.76 -12.57 -7.68
CA CYS A 239 4.97 -12.21 -8.87
C CYS A 239 4.87 -10.69 -9.08
N ARG A 240 4.75 -9.91 -8.01
CA ARG A 240 4.73 -8.44 -8.08
C ARG A 240 6.08 -7.88 -8.51
N TYR A 241 7.16 -8.42 -7.96
CA TYR A 241 8.52 -8.08 -8.34
C TYR A 241 8.77 -8.35 -9.83
N ALA A 242 8.46 -9.56 -10.30
CA ALA A 242 8.60 -9.95 -11.69
C ALA A 242 7.74 -9.06 -12.62
N ALA A 243 6.52 -8.74 -12.21
CA ALA A 243 5.64 -7.86 -12.98
C ALA A 243 6.25 -6.46 -13.16
N GLU A 244 6.85 -5.89 -12.12
CA GLU A 244 7.49 -4.59 -12.23
C GLU A 244 8.76 -4.65 -13.08
N LYS A 245 9.58 -5.70 -12.97
CA LYS A 245 10.74 -5.92 -13.87
C LYS A 245 10.28 -5.99 -15.34
N PHE A 246 9.22 -6.74 -15.65
CA PHE A 246 8.70 -6.80 -17.04
C PHE A 246 8.06 -5.49 -17.49
N ARG A 247 7.49 -4.70 -16.58
CA ARG A 247 7.06 -3.36 -16.90
C ARG A 247 8.23 -2.45 -17.28
N ARG A 248 9.36 -2.53 -16.59
CA ARG A 248 10.60 -1.81 -16.94
C ARG A 248 11.11 -2.26 -18.32
N VAL A 249 11.12 -3.57 -18.57
CA VAL A 249 11.47 -4.13 -19.90
C VAL A 249 10.61 -3.51 -20.99
N PHE A 250 9.29 -3.45 -20.78
CA PHE A 250 8.37 -2.82 -21.73
C PHE A 250 8.69 -1.33 -21.95
N LEU A 251 8.95 -0.57 -20.89
CA LEU A 251 9.27 0.85 -21.01
C LEU A 251 10.59 1.10 -21.73
N TYR A 252 11.61 0.26 -21.49
CA TYR A 252 12.86 0.30 -22.26
C TYR A 252 12.62 0.02 -23.74
N GLN A 253 11.78 -0.97 -24.10
CA GLN A 253 11.43 -1.25 -25.50
C GLN A 253 10.68 -0.09 -26.19
N GLN A 254 9.94 0.72 -25.40
CA GLN A 254 9.24 1.91 -25.91
C GLN A 254 10.13 3.16 -25.96
N GLY A 255 11.40 3.08 -25.58
CA GLY A 255 12.30 4.23 -25.51
C GLY A 255 12.03 5.19 -24.34
N LEU A 256 11.24 4.77 -23.35
CA LEU A 256 10.83 5.58 -22.20
C LEU A 256 11.76 5.37 -20.99
N SER A 257 13.05 5.23 -21.22
CA SER A 257 14.06 4.99 -20.18
C SER A 257 14.09 6.07 -19.08
N ALA A 258 13.72 7.30 -19.40
CA ALA A 258 13.66 8.40 -18.42
C ALA A 258 12.56 8.21 -17.34
N LEU A 259 11.60 7.30 -17.57
CA LEU A 259 10.50 7.02 -16.64
C LEU A 259 10.80 5.86 -15.68
N VAL A 260 11.94 5.22 -15.83
CA VAL A 260 12.34 4.06 -15.01
C VAL A 260 13.71 4.31 -14.38
N PRO A 261 13.96 3.79 -13.17
CA PRO A 261 15.29 3.74 -12.60
C PRO A 261 16.24 2.98 -13.51
N ASP A 262 17.53 3.24 -13.37
CA ASP A 262 18.53 2.46 -14.10
C ASP A 262 18.50 1.00 -13.64
N ASP A 263 18.11 0.10 -14.54
CA ASP A 263 17.98 -1.32 -14.30
C ASP A 263 18.71 -2.08 -15.44
N PRO A 264 19.99 -2.43 -15.22
CA PRO A 264 20.81 -3.09 -16.25
C PRO A 264 20.23 -4.41 -16.73
N GLU A 265 19.66 -5.23 -15.84
CA GLU A 265 19.04 -6.52 -16.18
C GLU A 265 17.81 -6.32 -17.08
N ALA A 266 16.88 -5.46 -16.66
CA ALA A 266 15.67 -5.18 -17.45
C ALA A 266 16.03 -4.56 -18.81
N ARG A 267 17.11 -3.78 -18.89
CA ARG A 267 17.60 -3.22 -20.16
C ARG A 267 18.17 -4.30 -21.05
N GLU A 268 18.95 -5.24 -20.52
CA GLU A 268 19.47 -6.39 -21.26
C GLU A 268 18.31 -7.24 -21.79
N TRP A 269 17.34 -7.59 -20.94
CA TRP A 269 16.19 -8.38 -21.33
C TRP A 269 15.36 -7.70 -22.41
N ALA A 270 15.22 -6.36 -22.37
CA ALA A 270 14.49 -5.60 -23.37
C ALA A 270 15.04 -5.78 -24.79
N GLY A 271 16.37 -5.97 -24.92
CA GLY A 271 17.02 -6.26 -26.22
C GLY A 271 16.89 -7.71 -26.69
N ARG A 272 16.53 -8.65 -25.80
CA ARG A 272 16.54 -10.09 -26.10
C ARG A 272 15.15 -10.70 -26.22
N VAL A 273 14.12 -10.12 -25.61
CA VAL A 273 12.74 -10.66 -25.67
C VAL A 273 11.92 -10.00 -26.76
N SER A 274 10.87 -10.71 -27.22
CA SER A 274 9.96 -10.14 -28.23
C SER A 274 9.22 -8.91 -27.70
N PRO A 275 8.83 -7.94 -28.54
CA PRO A 275 8.06 -6.76 -28.10
C PRO A 275 6.70 -7.08 -27.45
N LYS A 276 6.16 -8.28 -27.70
CA LYS A 276 4.89 -8.73 -27.12
C LYS A 276 5.07 -9.41 -25.76
N PHE A 277 6.27 -9.92 -25.47
CA PHE A 277 6.55 -10.71 -24.28
C PHE A 277 6.21 -9.99 -22.97
N PRO A 278 6.66 -8.74 -22.72
CA PRO A 278 6.41 -8.11 -21.44
C PRO A 278 4.92 -7.98 -21.12
N ARG A 279 4.09 -7.63 -22.10
CA ARG A 279 2.63 -7.53 -21.91
C ARG A 279 2.01 -8.89 -21.58
N LYS A 280 2.44 -9.95 -22.27
CA LYS A 280 1.98 -11.30 -22.01
C LYS A 280 2.41 -11.81 -20.65
N ALA A 281 3.65 -11.53 -20.26
CA ALA A 281 4.17 -11.87 -18.95
C ALA A 281 3.38 -11.20 -17.83
N LEU A 282 3.03 -9.92 -17.98
CA LEU A 282 2.16 -9.20 -17.02
C LEU A 282 0.78 -9.84 -16.89
N GLU A 283 0.12 -10.21 -18.01
CA GLU A 283 -1.17 -10.90 -17.98
C GLU A 283 -1.08 -12.26 -17.26
N ILE A 284 0.01 -13.01 -17.47
CA ILE A 284 0.24 -14.32 -16.85
C ILE A 284 0.46 -14.17 -15.34
N LEU A 285 1.30 -13.21 -14.93
CA LEU A 285 1.58 -12.95 -13.52
C LEU A 285 0.33 -12.51 -12.76
N ASP A 286 -0.46 -11.60 -13.32
CA ASP A 286 -1.70 -11.10 -12.71
C ASP A 286 -2.70 -12.26 -12.48
N ARG A 287 -2.89 -13.14 -13.48
CA ARG A 287 -3.70 -14.34 -13.33
C ARG A 287 -3.17 -15.29 -12.25
N THR A 288 -1.85 -15.40 -12.13
CA THR A 288 -1.21 -16.28 -11.14
C THR A 288 -1.48 -15.76 -9.73
N VAL A 289 -1.33 -14.46 -9.49
CA VAL A 289 -1.67 -13.82 -8.20
C VAL A 289 -3.13 -14.07 -7.83
N GLY A 290 -4.07 -13.84 -8.74
CA GLY A 290 -5.49 -14.08 -8.49
C GLY A 290 -5.83 -15.55 -8.19
N ARG A 291 -5.03 -16.51 -8.69
CA ARG A 291 -5.20 -17.95 -8.38
C ARG A 291 -4.57 -18.33 -7.03
N ILE A 292 -3.47 -17.69 -6.64
CA ILE A 292 -2.90 -17.86 -5.29
C ILE A 292 -3.92 -17.46 -4.23
N ASP A 293 -4.65 -16.36 -4.44
CA ASP A 293 -5.71 -15.89 -3.55
C ASP A 293 -6.86 -16.91 -3.40
N ARG A 294 -7.13 -17.66 -4.45
CA ARG A 294 -8.14 -18.74 -4.46
C ARG A 294 -7.65 -20.07 -3.91
N ASN A 295 -6.50 -20.10 -3.25
CA ASN A 295 -5.92 -21.30 -2.64
C ASN A 295 -5.59 -22.45 -3.61
N VAL A 296 -5.30 -22.16 -4.87
CA VAL A 296 -4.80 -23.16 -5.82
C VAL A 296 -3.39 -23.61 -5.41
N ASN A 297 -3.03 -24.83 -5.71
CA ASN A 297 -1.72 -25.39 -5.39
C ASN A 297 -0.60 -24.59 -6.07
N VAL A 298 0.29 -24.02 -5.27
CA VAL A 298 1.37 -23.11 -5.72
C VAL A 298 2.31 -23.80 -6.71
N LYS A 299 2.66 -25.08 -6.50
CA LYS A 299 3.53 -25.82 -7.41
C LYS A 299 2.95 -25.91 -8.83
N ILE A 300 1.65 -26.27 -8.94
CA ILE A 300 0.96 -26.31 -10.23
C ILE A 300 0.89 -24.94 -10.87
N LEU A 301 0.65 -23.89 -10.07
CA LEU A 301 0.56 -22.53 -10.57
C LEU A 301 1.88 -22.04 -11.17
N PHE A 302 3.01 -22.29 -10.52
CA PHE A 302 4.30 -21.87 -11.02
C PHE A 302 4.78 -22.71 -12.20
N THR A 303 4.43 -24.00 -12.28
CA THR A 303 4.63 -24.81 -13.48
C THR A 303 3.87 -24.21 -14.68
N ASP A 304 2.55 -23.91 -14.52
CA ASP A 304 1.74 -23.24 -15.57
C ASP A 304 2.29 -21.87 -15.95
N LEU A 305 2.78 -21.09 -14.97
CA LEU A 305 3.40 -19.79 -15.20
C LEU A 305 4.65 -19.93 -16.08
N VAL A 306 5.58 -20.80 -15.71
CA VAL A 306 6.84 -21.03 -16.45
C VAL A 306 6.56 -21.49 -17.85
N ASP A 307 5.67 -22.48 -18.03
CA ASP A 307 5.30 -23.01 -19.34
C ASP A 307 4.75 -21.90 -20.27
N ARG A 308 3.85 -21.07 -19.73
CA ARG A 308 3.29 -19.93 -20.48
C ARG A 308 4.32 -18.86 -20.80
N LEU A 309 5.24 -18.55 -19.89
CA LEU A 309 6.32 -17.60 -20.16
C LEU A 309 7.23 -18.15 -21.27
N PHE A 310 7.56 -19.44 -21.20
CA PHE A 310 8.41 -20.12 -22.17
C PHE A 310 7.83 -20.09 -23.59
N ILE A 311 6.52 -20.26 -23.73
CA ILE A 311 5.85 -20.21 -25.04
C ILE A 311 5.84 -18.78 -25.61
N ASN A 312 5.81 -17.75 -24.78
CA ASN A 312 5.61 -16.35 -25.20
C ASN A 312 6.88 -15.51 -25.28
N ILE A 313 8.05 -16.01 -24.86
CA ILE A 313 9.31 -15.26 -24.85
C ILE A 313 9.92 -15.01 -26.24
#